data_656e93e3409b9f4d5bf6c9ccd15676d2
#
_entry.id   656e93e3409b9f4d5bf6c9ccd15676d2
#
_cell.length_a   1.000
_cell.length_b   1.000
_cell.length_c   1.000
_cell.angle_alpha   90.00
_cell.angle_beta   90.00
_cell.angle_gamma   90.00
#
_symmetry.space_group_name_H-M   'P 1'
#
loop_
_entity.id
_entity.type
_entity.pdbx_description
1 polymer ?
#
loop_
_entity_poly.entity_id
_entity_poly.type
_entity_poly.pdbx_seq_one_letter_code
_entity_poly.pdbx_strand_id
1 'polypeptide(L)'
;MTARDWRAGELRLLAAALVVAVAAVTSVGFFVDRIRLGLERDATQLLGADLVLGSDQPIDDAVRQRAQADGLAIADTVTFPSMAISEANAENNALVAVKAVSRGYPLRGALRVQDRLGAPDAVTREVPAPGTVWVDPQALDVLRIAPGEALRLGDKRFVVAKLIAVEPDRG
;
A
#
# COMPACT_ATOMS: atom_id res chain seq x y z
N MET A 1 29.32 -42.00 40.38
CA MET A 1 30.20 -41.22 39.52
C MET A 1 29.63 -39.81 39.25
N THR A 2 28.37 -39.62 38.96
CA THR A 2 27.73 -38.34 38.58
C THR A 2 27.76 -37.21 39.62
N ALA A 3 27.70 -37.48 40.94
CA ALA A 3 27.70 -36.44 41.97
C ALA A 3 29.08 -35.81 42.22
N ARG A 4 30.15 -36.50 41.86
CA ARG A 4 31.53 -36.03 41.99
C ARG A 4 31.94 -35.15 40.82
N ASP A 5 31.45 -35.46 39.64
CA ASP A 5 31.67 -34.67 38.41
C ASP A 5 30.88 -33.35 38.43
N TRP A 6 29.71 -33.33 39.10
CA TRP A 6 28.95 -32.09 39.35
C TRP A 6 29.71 -31.09 40.25
N ARG A 7 30.52 -31.61 41.21
CA ARG A 7 31.37 -30.79 42.10
C ARG A 7 32.67 -30.33 41.44
N ALA A 8 33.15 -31.04 40.44
CA ALA A 8 34.34 -30.69 39.68
C ALA A 8 34.16 -29.51 38.72
N GLY A 9 32.91 -29.01 38.54
CA GLY A 9 32.60 -27.86 37.71
C GLY A 9 32.42 -28.17 36.21
N GLU A 10 32.86 -29.32 35.71
CA GLU A 10 32.82 -29.69 34.29
C GLU A 10 31.37 -29.80 33.78
N LEU A 11 30.49 -30.48 34.53
CA LEU A 11 29.08 -30.59 34.18
C LEU A 11 28.36 -29.23 34.18
N ARG A 12 28.77 -28.31 35.06
CA ARG A 12 28.20 -26.95 35.09
C ARG A 12 28.60 -26.14 33.87
N LEU A 13 29.86 -26.30 33.44
CA LEU A 13 30.34 -25.65 32.21
C LEU A 13 29.62 -26.20 30.96
N LEU A 14 29.43 -27.51 30.88
CA LEU A 14 28.67 -28.15 29.80
C LEU A 14 27.20 -27.70 29.79
N ALA A 15 26.55 -27.65 30.96
CA ALA A 15 25.19 -27.17 31.09
C ALA A 15 25.08 -25.68 30.70
N ALA A 16 26.00 -24.83 31.13
CA ALA A 16 26.05 -23.43 30.77
C ALA A 16 26.27 -23.25 29.26
N ALA A 17 27.20 -24.01 28.68
CA ALA A 17 27.44 -23.98 27.22
C ALA A 17 26.19 -24.41 26.43
N LEU A 18 25.49 -25.45 26.89
CA LEU A 18 24.25 -25.91 26.26
C LEU A 18 23.15 -24.83 26.34
N VAL A 19 22.98 -24.21 27.50
CA VAL A 19 21.99 -23.11 27.67
C VAL A 19 22.31 -21.96 26.75
N VAL A 20 23.58 -21.54 26.66
CA VAL A 20 23.99 -20.45 25.75
C VAL A 20 23.75 -20.84 24.28
N ALA A 21 24.10 -22.08 23.91
CA ALA A 21 23.87 -22.54 22.55
C ALA A 21 22.38 -22.56 22.17
N VAL A 22 21.54 -23.12 23.06
CA VAL A 22 20.06 -23.12 22.84
C VAL A 22 19.51 -21.70 22.79
N ALA A 23 19.94 -20.83 23.73
CA ALA A 23 19.50 -19.43 23.74
C ALA A 23 19.89 -18.69 22.44
N ALA A 24 21.11 -18.91 21.94
CA ALA A 24 21.58 -18.31 20.70
C ALA A 24 20.74 -18.77 19.51
N VAL A 25 20.52 -20.06 19.34
CA VAL A 25 19.71 -20.62 18.24
C VAL A 25 18.26 -20.12 18.33
N THR A 26 17.68 -20.13 19.54
CA THR A 26 16.31 -19.67 19.76
C THR A 26 16.16 -18.17 19.47
N SER A 27 17.14 -17.35 19.87
CA SER A 27 17.13 -15.91 19.58
C SER A 27 17.17 -15.62 18.10
N VAL A 28 17.99 -16.33 17.34
CA VAL A 28 18.04 -16.20 15.87
C VAL A 28 16.70 -16.64 15.25
N GLY A 29 16.13 -17.76 15.70
CA GLY A 29 14.82 -18.23 15.24
C GLY A 29 13.72 -17.20 15.47
N PHE A 30 13.64 -16.63 16.66
CA PHE A 30 12.68 -15.55 16.96
C PHE A 30 12.89 -14.30 16.12
N PHE A 31 14.14 -13.93 15.87
CA PHE A 31 14.44 -12.76 15.05
C PHE A 31 14.01 -12.95 13.60
N VAL A 32 14.32 -14.11 13.02
CA VAL A 32 13.90 -14.46 11.65
C VAL A 32 12.39 -14.49 11.53
N ASP A 33 11.68 -15.09 12.48
CA ASP A 33 10.21 -15.16 12.48
C ASP A 33 9.58 -13.77 12.58
N ARG A 34 10.13 -12.88 13.41
CA ARG A 34 9.68 -11.49 13.50
C ARG A 34 9.88 -10.69 12.21
N ILE A 35 11.02 -10.85 11.56
CA ILE A 35 11.28 -10.21 10.26
C ILE A 35 10.29 -10.73 9.22
N ARG A 36 10.12 -12.05 9.14
CA ARG A 36 9.19 -12.67 8.19
C ARG A 36 7.77 -12.15 8.37
N LEU A 37 7.24 -12.17 9.60
CA LEU A 37 5.90 -11.64 9.91
C LEU A 37 5.77 -10.14 9.62
N GLY A 38 6.83 -9.36 9.82
CA GLY A 38 6.89 -7.95 9.44
C GLY A 38 6.77 -7.77 7.93
N LEU A 39 7.60 -8.48 7.17
CA LEU A 39 7.60 -8.41 5.70
C LEU A 39 6.27 -8.88 5.09
N GLU A 40 5.67 -9.93 5.62
CA GLU A 40 4.36 -10.41 5.16
C GLU A 40 3.25 -9.36 5.39
N ARG A 41 3.27 -8.66 6.53
CA ARG A 41 2.33 -7.58 6.82
C ARG A 41 2.54 -6.36 5.92
N ASP A 42 3.79 -5.96 5.73
CA ASP A 42 4.13 -4.81 4.89
C ASP A 42 3.80 -5.10 3.42
N ALA A 43 4.07 -6.32 2.94
CA ALA A 43 3.71 -6.73 1.58
C ALA A 43 2.19 -6.65 1.34
N THR A 44 1.37 -7.11 2.29
CA THR A 44 -0.10 -7.05 2.17
C THR A 44 -0.61 -5.60 2.20
N GLN A 45 0.03 -4.72 2.96
CA GLN A 45 -0.32 -3.30 2.98
C GLN A 45 0.09 -2.59 1.68
N LEU A 46 1.24 -2.98 1.12
CA LEU A 46 1.73 -2.42 -0.14
C LEU A 46 0.91 -2.84 -1.36
N LEU A 47 0.30 -4.01 -1.33
CA LEU A 47 -0.57 -4.49 -2.42
C LEU A 47 -1.99 -3.90 -2.37
N GLY A 48 -2.39 -3.27 -1.26
CA GLY A 48 -3.76 -2.78 -1.07
C GLY A 48 -4.83 -3.88 -1.02
N ALA A 49 -4.44 -5.16 -1.09
CA ALA A 49 -5.31 -6.34 -1.09
C ALA A 49 -4.54 -7.58 -0.63
N ASP A 50 -5.25 -8.67 -0.31
CA ASP A 50 -4.64 -9.98 -0.02
C ASP A 50 -4.21 -10.71 -1.30
N LEU A 51 -4.90 -10.44 -2.41
CA LEU A 51 -4.62 -10.99 -3.73
C LEU A 51 -4.86 -9.91 -4.79
N VAL A 52 -3.95 -9.77 -5.72
CA VAL A 52 -4.07 -8.88 -6.89
C VAL A 52 -4.01 -9.74 -8.15
N LEU A 53 -5.02 -9.60 -8.99
CA LEU A 53 -5.04 -10.17 -10.33
C LEU A 53 -4.83 -9.04 -11.34
N GLY A 54 -3.67 -9.03 -11.98
CA GLY A 54 -3.33 -8.08 -13.04
C GLY A 54 -3.54 -8.69 -14.43
N SER A 55 -4.12 -7.91 -15.33
CA SER A 55 -4.30 -8.25 -16.74
C SER A 55 -4.28 -6.98 -17.58
N ASP A 56 -3.77 -7.07 -18.80
CA ASP A 56 -3.86 -6.04 -19.83
C ASP A 56 -5.19 -6.11 -20.64
N GLN A 57 -5.97 -7.15 -20.38
CA GLN A 57 -7.31 -7.37 -20.96
C GLN A 57 -8.37 -7.28 -19.86
N PRO A 58 -9.62 -6.98 -20.21
CA PRO A 58 -10.73 -7.02 -19.26
C PRO A 58 -10.78 -8.39 -18.55
N ILE A 59 -10.90 -8.36 -17.23
CA ILE A 59 -11.01 -9.58 -16.42
C ILE A 59 -12.34 -10.27 -16.73
N ASP A 60 -12.30 -11.57 -17.01
CA ASP A 60 -13.48 -12.37 -17.32
C ASP A 60 -14.50 -12.32 -16.15
N ASP A 61 -15.76 -12.16 -16.49
CA ASP A 61 -16.86 -12.17 -15.52
C ASP A 61 -16.94 -13.47 -14.71
N ALA A 62 -16.49 -14.59 -15.28
CA ALA A 62 -16.44 -15.87 -14.57
C ALA A 62 -15.50 -15.82 -13.36
N VAL A 63 -14.38 -15.12 -13.48
CA VAL A 63 -13.42 -14.92 -12.35
C VAL A 63 -14.08 -14.08 -11.25
N ARG A 64 -14.78 -13.02 -11.64
CA ARG A 64 -15.49 -12.13 -10.71
C ARG A 64 -16.62 -12.88 -9.98
N GLN A 65 -17.42 -13.65 -10.72
CA GLN A 65 -18.49 -14.49 -10.15
C GLN A 65 -17.93 -15.53 -9.19
N ARG A 66 -16.80 -16.14 -9.52
CA ARG A 66 -16.15 -17.11 -8.65
C ARG A 66 -15.67 -16.47 -7.35
N ALA A 67 -15.01 -15.32 -7.42
CA ALA A 67 -14.57 -14.60 -6.24
C ALA A 67 -15.75 -14.20 -5.33
N GLN A 68 -16.86 -13.75 -5.92
CA GLN A 68 -18.08 -13.45 -5.16
C GLN A 68 -18.71 -14.70 -4.52
N ALA A 69 -18.74 -15.83 -5.23
CA ALA A 69 -19.22 -17.09 -4.70
C ALA A 69 -18.38 -17.61 -3.52
N ASP A 70 -17.08 -17.35 -3.56
CA ASP A 70 -16.15 -17.66 -2.47
C ASP A 70 -16.20 -16.61 -1.32
N GLY A 71 -17.11 -15.63 -1.39
CA GLY A 71 -17.31 -14.60 -0.35
C GLY A 71 -16.20 -13.55 -0.28
N LEU A 72 -15.40 -13.38 -1.33
CA LEU A 72 -14.31 -12.42 -1.38
C LEU A 72 -14.83 -11.00 -1.66
N ALA A 73 -14.28 -10.01 -0.96
CA ALA A 73 -14.46 -8.61 -1.32
C ALA A 73 -13.63 -8.28 -2.56
N ILE A 74 -14.21 -7.54 -3.50
CA ILE A 74 -13.57 -7.18 -4.77
C ILE A 74 -13.48 -5.67 -4.86
N ALA A 75 -12.31 -5.17 -5.26
CA ALA A 75 -12.12 -3.80 -5.71
C ALA A 75 -11.39 -3.82 -7.05
N ASP A 76 -11.84 -3.01 -7.97
CA ASP A 76 -11.24 -2.87 -9.30
C ASP A 76 -10.37 -1.63 -9.34
N THR A 77 -9.22 -1.76 -9.99
CA THR A 77 -8.34 -0.64 -10.33
C THR A 77 -7.96 -0.72 -11.80
N VAL A 78 -7.94 0.43 -12.47
CA VAL A 78 -7.45 0.54 -13.85
C VAL A 78 -6.44 1.68 -13.90
N THR A 79 -5.22 1.37 -14.28
CA THR A 79 -4.15 2.36 -14.42
C THR A 79 -3.84 2.57 -15.90
N PHE A 80 -3.83 3.83 -16.32
CA PHE A 80 -3.53 4.20 -17.71
C PHE A 80 -2.87 5.58 -17.78
N PRO A 81 -2.01 5.83 -18.77
CA PRO A 81 -1.46 7.16 -19.01
C PRO A 81 -2.51 8.09 -19.63
N SER A 82 -2.53 9.36 -19.21
CA SER A 82 -3.39 10.38 -19.81
C SER A 82 -2.71 11.74 -19.76
N MET A 83 -3.07 12.63 -20.69
CA MET A 83 -2.68 14.03 -20.61
C MET A 83 -3.60 14.74 -19.63
N ALA A 84 -2.99 15.27 -18.57
CA ALA A 84 -3.64 16.22 -17.67
C ALA A 84 -3.36 17.65 -18.16
N ILE A 85 -4.40 18.46 -18.25
CA ILE A 85 -4.32 19.84 -18.74
C ILE A 85 -5.02 20.74 -17.72
N SER A 86 -4.32 21.76 -17.24
CA SER A 86 -4.92 22.79 -16.38
C SER A 86 -6.03 23.53 -17.13
N GLU A 87 -7.20 23.67 -16.51
CA GLU A 87 -8.31 24.41 -17.13
C GLU A 87 -8.03 25.93 -17.14
N ALA A 88 -7.24 26.43 -16.18
CA ALA A 88 -6.85 27.84 -16.12
C ALA A 88 -5.84 28.24 -17.20
N ASN A 89 -4.94 27.33 -17.57
CA ASN A 89 -3.94 27.58 -18.62
C ASN A 89 -3.56 26.25 -19.30
N ALA A 90 -3.96 26.11 -20.55
CA ALA A 90 -3.72 24.90 -21.34
C ALA A 90 -2.23 24.62 -21.65
N GLU A 91 -1.34 25.61 -21.49
CA GLU A 91 0.11 25.40 -21.59
C GLU A 91 0.66 24.56 -20.41
N ASN A 92 -0.04 24.61 -19.28
CA ASN A 92 0.28 23.78 -18.12
C ASN A 92 -0.34 22.41 -18.30
N ASN A 93 0.40 21.50 -18.92
CA ASN A 93 -0.03 20.13 -19.18
C ASN A 93 1.08 19.13 -18.83
N ALA A 94 0.69 17.92 -18.52
CA ALA A 94 1.62 16.84 -18.21
C ALA A 94 1.02 15.48 -18.55
N LEU A 95 1.89 14.54 -18.93
CA LEU A 95 1.53 13.12 -18.98
C LEU A 95 1.52 12.58 -17.54
N VAL A 96 0.40 12.05 -17.12
CA VAL A 96 0.20 11.51 -15.77
C VAL A 96 -0.30 10.06 -15.85
N ALA A 97 0.06 9.28 -14.83
CA ALA A 97 -0.58 7.98 -14.60
C ALA A 97 -1.90 8.21 -13.85
N VAL A 98 -3.00 7.85 -14.49
CA VAL A 98 -4.34 7.92 -13.89
C VAL A 98 -4.70 6.54 -13.37
N LYS A 99 -5.07 6.46 -12.08
CA LYS A 99 -5.63 5.26 -11.47
C LYS A 99 -7.13 5.49 -11.20
N ALA A 100 -7.97 4.81 -11.96
CA ALA A 100 -9.39 4.74 -11.67
C ALA A 100 -9.65 3.59 -10.69
N VAL A 101 -10.43 3.85 -9.65
CA VAL A 101 -10.70 2.89 -8.58
C VAL A 101 -12.18 2.72 -8.34
N SER A 102 -12.62 1.51 -8.02
CA SER A 102 -13.99 1.23 -7.61
C SER A 102 -14.20 1.53 -6.11
N ARG A 103 -15.46 1.58 -5.70
CA ARG A 103 -15.80 1.66 -4.27
C ARG A 103 -15.22 0.47 -3.52
N GLY A 104 -14.75 0.72 -2.29
CA GLY A 104 -14.13 -0.30 -1.45
C GLY A 104 -12.61 -0.39 -1.59
N TYR A 105 -12.01 0.29 -2.55
CA TYR A 105 -10.56 0.43 -2.65
C TYR A 105 -10.01 1.38 -1.55
N PRO A 106 -8.88 1.06 -0.91
CA PRO A 106 -8.15 -0.20 -0.96
C PRO A 106 -8.80 -1.25 -0.04
N LEU A 107 -8.72 -2.54 -0.40
CA LEU A 107 -9.23 -3.65 0.43
C LEU A 107 -8.37 -3.85 1.68
N ARG A 108 -7.09 -3.53 1.61
CA ARG A 108 -6.12 -3.55 2.71
C ARG A 108 -5.38 -2.22 2.80
N GLY A 109 -4.94 -1.88 4.01
CA GLY A 109 -4.34 -0.57 4.25
C GLY A 109 -5.37 0.55 4.27
N ALA A 110 -4.92 1.77 4.05
CA ALA A 110 -5.77 2.95 3.95
C ALA A 110 -5.05 4.05 3.17
N LEU A 111 -5.81 4.86 2.46
CA LEU A 111 -5.32 6.10 1.85
C LEU A 111 -5.08 7.15 2.94
N ARG A 112 -4.05 7.96 2.75
CA ARG A 112 -3.84 9.18 3.54
C ARG A 112 -3.92 10.37 2.60
N VAL A 113 -4.75 11.30 2.94
CA VAL A 113 -5.06 12.47 2.09
C VAL A 113 -4.90 13.76 2.87
N GLN A 114 -4.63 14.84 2.14
CA GLN A 114 -4.54 16.20 2.65
C GLN A 114 -5.51 17.10 1.87
N ASP A 115 -6.10 18.08 2.53
CA ASP A 115 -6.95 19.07 1.85
C ASP A 115 -6.13 20.13 1.10
N ARG A 116 -4.89 20.36 1.52
CA ARG A 116 -3.93 21.28 0.89
C ARG A 116 -2.50 20.86 1.23
N LEU A 117 -1.55 21.33 0.45
CA LEU A 117 -0.14 21.07 0.68
C LEU A 117 0.30 21.56 2.07
N GLY A 118 0.98 20.69 2.81
CA GLY A 118 1.46 20.98 4.18
C GLY A 118 0.39 20.91 5.27
N ALA A 119 -0.87 20.60 4.94
CA ALA A 119 -1.88 20.31 5.96
C ALA A 119 -1.63 18.93 6.60
N PRO A 120 -2.08 18.70 7.83
CA PRO A 120 -2.08 17.37 8.41
C PRO A 120 -2.82 16.39 7.52
N ASP A 121 -2.25 15.21 7.30
CA ASP A 121 -2.90 14.17 6.53
C ASP A 121 -3.91 13.39 7.39
N ALA A 122 -5.00 12.98 6.78
CA ALA A 122 -6.04 12.18 7.40
C ALA A 122 -6.15 10.82 6.71
N VAL A 123 -6.37 9.78 7.50
CA VAL A 123 -6.64 8.43 6.99
C VAL A 123 -8.07 8.40 6.45
N THR A 124 -8.24 7.84 5.26
CA THR A 124 -9.56 7.63 4.65
C THR A 124 -9.66 6.27 3.97
N ARG A 125 -10.88 5.76 3.88
CA ARG A 125 -11.26 4.61 3.06
C ARG A 125 -12.24 5.00 1.95
N GLU A 126 -12.47 6.28 1.80
CA GLU A 126 -13.27 6.83 0.71
C GLU A 126 -12.46 6.87 -0.57
N VAL A 127 -13.14 6.97 -1.68
CA VAL A 127 -12.60 7.21 -3.02
C VAL A 127 -13.10 8.57 -3.51
N PRO A 128 -12.45 9.19 -4.51
CA PRO A 128 -12.91 10.44 -5.08
C PRO A 128 -14.38 10.36 -5.50
N ALA A 129 -15.16 11.39 -5.18
CA ALA A 129 -16.53 11.50 -5.66
C ALA A 129 -16.55 11.67 -7.19
N PRO A 130 -17.63 11.24 -7.88
CA PRO A 130 -17.76 11.46 -9.32
C PRO A 130 -17.53 12.92 -9.71
N GLY A 131 -16.71 13.15 -10.75
CA GLY A 131 -16.33 14.49 -11.19
C GLY A 131 -15.17 15.12 -10.41
N THR A 132 -14.61 14.40 -9.43
CA THR A 132 -13.42 14.85 -8.69
C THR A 132 -12.25 13.90 -8.86
N VAL A 133 -11.05 14.41 -8.59
CA VAL A 133 -9.80 13.63 -8.54
C VAL A 133 -9.03 13.97 -7.28
N TRP A 134 -8.27 13.00 -6.81
CA TRP A 134 -7.23 13.22 -5.83
C TRP A 134 -5.89 13.13 -6.57
N VAL A 135 -4.99 14.04 -6.30
CA VAL A 135 -3.74 14.16 -7.05
C VAL A 135 -2.53 14.05 -6.14
N ASP A 136 -1.44 13.58 -6.71
CA ASP A 136 -0.13 13.65 -6.07
C ASP A 136 0.31 15.12 -5.96
N PRO A 137 0.93 15.55 -4.85
CA PRO A 137 1.47 16.90 -4.73
C PRO A 137 2.35 17.35 -5.89
N GLN A 138 3.16 16.44 -6.47
CA GLN A 138 4.02 16.77 -7.62
C GLN A 138 3.21 17.16 -8.86
N ALA A 139 2.03 16.59 -9.05
CA ALA A 139 1.17 16.94 -10.18
C ALA A 139 0.64 18.38 -10.07
N LEU A 140 0.42 18.90 -8.86
CA LEU A 140 0.05 20.31 -8.67
C LEU A 140 1.12 21.26 -9.17
N ASP A 141 2.38 20.99 -8.84
CA ASP A 141 3.50 21.84 -9.21
C ASP A 141 3.69 21.88 -10.74
N VAL A 142 3.60 20.73 -11.39
CA VAL A 142 3.76 20.62 -12.85
C VAL A 142 2.59 21.27 -13.59
N LEU A 143 1.35 21.05 -13.15
CA LEU A 143 0.14 21.61 -13.76
C LEU A 143 -0.15 23.04 -13.31
N ARG A 144 0.57 23.54 -12.29
CA ARG A 144 0.38 24.85 -11.66
C ARG A 144 -1.08 25.09 -11.26
N ILE A 145 -1.66 24.09 -10.59
CA ILE A 145 -3.03 24.11 -10.08
C ILE A 145 -3.05 23.94 -8.57
N ALA A 146 -4.13 24.38 -7.95
CA ALA A 146 -4.38 24.25 -6.53
C ALA A 146 -5.59 23.32 -6.24
N PRO A 147 -5.72 22.77 -5.02
CA PRO A 147 -6.95 22.12 -4.60
C PRO A 147 -8.16 23.03 -4.78
N GLY A 148 -9.25 22.49 -5.34
CA GLY A 148 -10.45 23.23 -5.73
C GLY A 148 -10.46 23.69 -7.17
N GLU A 149 -9.32 23.74 -7.86
CA GLU A 149 -9.25 24.05 -9.28
C GLU A 149 -9.54 22.82 -10.14
N ALA A 150 -9.81 23.08 -11.41
CA ALA A 150 -10.17 22.04 -12.36
C ALA A 150 -9.04 21.71 -13.33
N LEU A 151 -8.98 20.43 -13.67
CA LEU A 151 -8.13 19.90 -14.73
C LEU A 151 -8.96 19.05 -15.70
N ARG A 152 -8.43 18.87 -16.90
CA ARG A 152 -8.97 17.92 -17.88
C ARG A 152 -8.08 16.72 -18.02
N LEU A 153 -8.71 15.53 -18.06
CA LEU A 153 -8.08 14.25 -18.42
C LEU A 153 -8.79 13.74 -19.68
N GLY A 154 -8.10 13.79 -20.81
CA GLY A 154 -8.76 13.62 -22.11
C GLY A 154 -9.89 14.64 -22.30
N ASP A 155 -11.10 14.14 -22.58
CA ASP A 155 -12.29 14.98 -22.79
C ASP A 155 -13.09 15.28 -21.51
N LYS A 156 -12.68 14.72 -20.37
CA LYS A 156 -13.39 14.86 -19.10
C LYS A 156 -12.77 15.92 -18.21
N ARG A 157 -13.64 16.71 -17.58
CA ARG A 157 -13.31 17.72 -16.59
C ARG A 157 -13.42 17.13 -15.19
N PHE A 158 -12.43 17.41 -14.34
CA PHE A 158 -12.41 17.01 -12.94
C PHE A 158 -11.97 18.16 -12.05
N VAL A 159 -12.47 18.19 -10.83
CA VAL A 159 -12.02 19.14 -9.79
C VAL A 159 -11.06 18.42 -8.85
N VAL A 160 -9.96 19.04 -8.54
CA VAL A 160 -8.98 18.53 -7.54
C VAL A 160 -9.60 18.67 -6.15
N ALA A 161 -10.02 17.56 -5.57
CA ALA A 161 -10.68 17.58 -4.26
C ALA A 161 -9.70 17.44 -3.10
N LYS A 162 -8.67 16.59 -3.25
CA LYS A 162 -7.68 16.33 -2.20
C LYS A 162 -6.32 15.97 -2.80
N LEU A 163 -5.30 15.97 -1.94
CA LEU A 163 -3.96 15.51 -2.27
C LEU A 163 -3.73 14.13 -1.65
N ILE A 164 -3.07 13.25 -2.39
CA ILE A 164 -2.68 11.93 -1.91
C ILE A 164 -1.34 12.07 -1.19
N ALA A 165 -1.32 11.84 0.12
CA ALA A 165 -0.09 11.79 0.91
C ALA A 165 0.53 10.39 0.91
N VAL A 166 -0.31 9.36 1.08
CA VAL A 166 0.11 7.95 1.04
C VAL A 166 -0.97 7.13 0.36
N GLU A 167 -0.55 6.33 -0.59
CA GLU A 167 -1.37 5.34 -1.27
C GLU A 167 -0.73 3.95 -1.08
N PRO A 168 -1.49 2.94 -0.64
CA PRO A 168 -1.03 1.56 -0.67
C PRO A 168 -0.59 1.11 -2.05
N ASP A 169 -0.34 0.27 -2.65
CA ASP A 169 -0.10 -0.20 -4.03
C ASP A 169 0.29 0.92 -5.05
N ARG A 170 1.06 1.89 -4.61
CA ARG A 170 1.65 2.89 -5.51
C ARG A 170 2.71 2.20 -6.35
N GLY A 171 2.33 1.79 -7.56
CA GLY A 171 3.22 1.19 -8.57
C GLY A 171 4.09 2.21 -9.28
#